data_98f877608c447705a98b793fad125096
#
_entry.id   98f877608c447705a98b793fad125096
#
_cell.length_a   1.000
_cell.length_b   1.000
_cell.length_c   1.000
_cell.angle_alpha   90.00
_cell.angle_beta   90.00
_cell.angle_gamma   90.00
#
_symmetry.space_group_name_H-M   'P 1'
#
loop_
_entity.id
_entity.type
_entity.pdbx_description
1 polymer ?
#
loop_
_entity_poly.entity_id
_entity_poly.type
_entity_poly.pdbx_seq_one_letter_code
_entity_poly.pdbx_strand_id
1 'polypeptide(L)'
;MIALETKNLSKKYKKKLAVNEVTISLEEHKIYGLLGRNGAGKTTLLNILAGQIISSSGSVSVFGENVFENSKAMRNICFVKVKENINLSSKVKDVFYLCNMFYENWDQEYAEELIKKFQLNAKEKYYDLSHGMQTIVGIIKGLASRAPITIFDEPTTGLDAAHRELFYELLLEDYSEYPRTIILSTHLVEEVSHVIENVIILKEGSLAVQSSVEDFLEKGHIISGHKDKVTN
;
A
#
# COMPACT_ATOMS: atom_id res chain seq x y z
N MET A 1 10.66 10.62 -12.56
CA MET A 1 10.39 11.82 -11.71
C MET A 1 10.09 11.33 -10.29
N ILE A 2 10.17 12.20 -9.26
CA ILE A 2 9.84 11.76 -7.88
C ILE A 2 8.33 11.88 -7.66
N ALA A 3 7.70 10.75 -7.36
CA ALA A 3 6.28 10.69 -7.06
C ALA A 3 5.98 11.06 -5.60
N LEU A 4 6.80 10.53 -4.67
CA LEU A 4 6.62 10.75 -3.24
C LEU A 4 7.97 10.86 -2.54
N GLU A 5 8.11 11.85 -1.66
CA GLU A 5 9.32 12.06 -0.88
C GLU A 5 8.99 12.34 0.59
N THR A 6 9.81 11.81 1.50
CA THR A 6 9.78 12.20 2.92
C THR A 6 11.15 12.72 3.34
N LYS A 7 11.18 13.69 4.27
CA LYS A 7 12.42 14.24 4.83
C LYS A 7 12.34 14.23 6.35
N ASN A 8 13.20 13.42 6.98
CA ASN A 8 13.32 13.27 8.43
C ASN A 8 11.98 13.09 9.13
N LEU A 9 11.09 12.27 8.51
CA LEU A 9 9.72 12.10 8.93
C LEU A 9 9.66 11.32 10.24
N SER A 10 8.99 11.89 11.24
CA SER A 10 8.79 11.24 12.53
C SER A 10 7.35 11.31 13.02
N LYS A 11 6.93 10.26 13.74
CA LYS A 11 5.64 10.21 14.42
C LYS A 11 5.77 9.60 15.79
N LYS A 12 5.39 10.38 16.79
CA LYS A 12 5.38 9.97 18.21
C LYS A 12 3.95 9.88 18.71
N TYR A 13 3.61 8.76 19.32
CA TYR A 13 2.37 8.57 20.06
C TYR A 13 2.68 8.45 21.56
N LYS A 14 2.35 9.47 22.34
CA LYS A 14 2.71 9.54 23.76
C LYS A 14 4.20 9.29 23.97
N LYS A 15 4.58 8.09 24.48
CA LYS A 15 5.99 7.69 24.73
C LYS A 15 6.60 6.87 23.59
N LYS A 16 5.79 6.35 22.66
CA LYS A 16 6.25 5.47 21.57
C LYS A 16 6.56 6.28 20.31
N LEU A 17 7.78 6.18 19.82
CA LEU A 17 8.19 6.68 18.52
C LEU A 17 7.86 5.59 17.48
N ALA A 18 6.81 5.83 16.68
CA ALA A 18 6.31 4.84 15.72
C ALA A 18 6.96 4.96 14.34
N VAL A 19 7.40 6.17 13.98
CA VAL A 19 8.22 6.47 12.81
C VAL A 19 9.31 7.42 13.28
N ASN A 20 10.56 7.15 12.92
CA ASN A 20 11.74 7.83 13.42
C ASN A 20 12.65 8.26 12.28
N GLU A 21 12.65 9.55 11.96
CA GLU A 21 13.52 10.21 10.97
C GLU A 21 13.59 9.50 9.60
N VAL A 22 12.45 8.97 9.14
CA VAL A 22 12.38 8.25 7.87
C VAL A 22 12.50 9.24 6.70
N THR A 23 13.55 9.07 5.90
CA THR A 23 13.78 9.79 4.65
C THR A 23 13.77 8.78 3.50
N ILE A 24 12.76 8.84 2.64
CA ILE A 24 12.60 7.99 1.45
C ILE A 24 12.25 8.85 0.24
N SER A 25 12.62 8.37 -0.94
CA SER A 25 12.27 8.98 -2.22
C SER A 25 11.77 7.88 -3.16
N LEU A 26 10.54 8.03 -3.64
CA LEU A 26 9.88 7.08 -4.53
C LEU A 26 9.72 7.69 -5.91
N GLU A 27 10.25 7.00 -6.91
CA GLU A 27 10.11 7.39 -8.30
C GLU A 27 8.73 7.00 -8.84
N GLU A 28 8.29 7.71 -9.88
CA GLU A 28 7.07 7.36 -10.60
C GLU A 28 7.17 6.00 -11.28
N HIS A 29 6.01 5.39 -11.49
CA HIS A 29 5.86 4.17 -12.29
C HIS A 29 6.75 3.02 -11.80
N LYS A 30 6.74 2.78 -10.49
CA LYS A 30 7.42 1.66 -9.85
C LYS A 30 6.56 1.00 -8.78
N ILE A 31 6.74 -0.30 -8.59
CA ILE A 31 6.11 -1.05 -7.51
C ILE A 31 7.10 -1.18 -6.36
N TYR A 32 6.73 -0.65 -5.20
CA TYR A 32 7.51 -0.66 -3.97
C TYR A 32 6.92 -1.64 -2.95
N GLY A 33 7.75 -2.52 -2.41
CA GLY A 33 7.41 -3.33 -1.25
C GLY A 33 7.83 -2.61 0.04
N LEU A 34 6.87 -2.24 0.90
CA LEU A 34 7.15 -1.75 2.25
C LEU A 34 7.12 -2.92 3.23
N LEU A 35 8.28 -3.40 3.60
CA LEU A 35 8.48 -4.61 4.37
C LEU A 35 8.84 -4.31 5.82
N GLY A 36 8.50 -5.20 6.72
CA GLY A 36 8.86 -5.10 8.13
C GLY A 36 7.92 -5.90 9.02
N ARG A 37 8.41 -6.28 10.20
CA ARG A 37 7.61 -7.04 11.19
C ARG A 37 6.39 -6.25 11.67
N ASN A 38 5.43 -6.94 12.27
CA ASN A 38 4.30 -6.29 12.91
C ASN A 38 4.79 -5.31 13.98
N GLY A 39 4.26 -4.08 13.94
CA GLY A 39 4.69 -2.99 14.83
C GLY A 39 5.95 -2.24 14.38
N ALA A 40 6.54 -2.53 13.22
CA ALA A 40 7.70 -1.81 12.67
C ALA A 40 7.40 -0.36 12.25
N GLY A 41 6.12 0.06 12.20
CA GLY A 41 5.72 1.42 11.84
C GLY A 41 5.12 1.57 10.44
N LYS A 42 4.98 0.47 9.66
CA LYS A 42 4.45 0.48 8.28
C LYS A 42 3.13 1.24 8.15
N THR A 43 2.09 0.78 8.81
CA THR A 43 0.76 1.41 8.78
C THR A 43 0.80 2.88 9.24
N THR A 44 1.63 3.23 10.24
CA THR A 44 1.80 4.61 10.67
C THR A 44 2.43 5.46 9.57
N LEU A 45 3.50 4.96 8.94
CA LEU A 45 4.13 5.64 7.82
C LEU A 45 3.12 5.84 6.69
N LEU A 46 2.43 4.79 6.24
CA LEU A 46 1.46 4.86 5.16
C LEU A 46 0.31 5.85 5.45
N ASN A 47 -0.18 5.90 6.69
CA ASN A 47 -1.20 6.89 7.08
C ASN A 47 -0.69 8.33 6.97
N ILE A 48 0.60 8.59 7.25
CA ILE A 48 1.19 9.93 7.08
C ILE A 48 1.35 10.23 5.58
N LEU A 49 1.87 9.27 4.79
CA LEU A 49 2.04 9.42 3.34
C LEU A 49 0.71 9.74 2.65
N ALA A 50 -0.37 9.13 3.11
CA ALA A 50 -1.74 9.36 2.60
C ALA A 50 -2.44 10.59 3.23
N GLY A 51 -1.74 11.42 4.02
CA GLY A 51 -2.32 12.60 4.66
C GLY A 51 -3.40 12.33 5.71
N GLN A 52 -3.54 11.09 6.17
CA GLN A 52 -4.59 10.69 7.12
C GLN A 52 -4.25 11.04 8.57
N ILE A 53 -2.97 11.18 8.89
CA ILE A 53 -2.48 11.64 10.18
C ILE A 53 -1.31 12.60 9.98
N ILE A 54 -1.19 13.57 10.87
CA ILE A 54 -0.11 14.54 10.86
C ILE A 54 1.16 13.90 11.43
N SER A 55 2.32 14.16 10.82
CA SER A 55 3.62 13.83 11.39
C SER A 55 3.90 14.64 12.67
N SER A 56 4.80 14.17 13.51
CA SER A 56 5.30 14.96 14.66
C SER A 56 6.41 15.91 14.24
N SER A 57 7.21 15.54 13.22
CA SER A 57 8.25 16.36 12.61
C SER A 57 8.57 15.82 11.20
N GLY A 58 9.35 16.57 10.44
CA GLY A 58 9.67 16.26 9.05
C GLY A 58 8.55 16.64 8.09
N SER A 59 8.71 16.27 6.83
CA SER A 59 7.77 16.61 5.77
C SER A 59 7.49 15.43 4.84
N VAL A 60 6.34 15.48 4.17
CA VAL A 60 5.94 14.56 3.08
C VAL A 60 5.49 15.39 1.91
N SER A 61 5.97 15.07 0.72
CA SER A 61 5.51 15.67 -0.52
C SER A 61 5.13 14.62 -1.56
N VAL A 62 4.12 14.93 -2.35
CA VAL A 62 3.62 14.15 -3.48
C VAL A 62 3.69 15.04 -4.72
N PHE A 63 4.46 14.62 -5.73
CA PHE A 63 4.75 15.43 -6.91
C PHE A 63 5.24 16.85 -6.57
N GLY A 64 6.06 16.97 -5.51
CA GLY A 64 6.60 18.24 -5.01
C GLY A 64 5.64 19.05 -4.13
N GLU A 65 4.37 18.68 -4.02
CA GLU A 65 3.36 19.35 -3.19
C GLU A 65 3.30 18.73 -1.80
N ASN A 66 3.26 19.53 -0.74
CA ASN A 66 3.06 19.02 0.62
C ASN A 66 1.71 18.31 0.73
N VAL A 67 1.68 17.15 1.40
CA VAL A 67 0.46 16.31 1.50
C VAL A 67 -0.54 16.87 2.53
N PHE A 68 -0.04 17.47 3.61
CA PHE A 68 -0.90 17.90 4.70
C PHE A 68 -1.82 19.06 4.30
N GLU A 69 -3.13 18.90 4.52
CA GLU A 69 -4.19 19.86 4.17
C GLU A 69 -4.15 20.34 2.69
N ASN A 70 -3.60 19.53 1.81
CA ASN A 70 -3.50 19.84 0.39
C ASN A 70 -4.33 18.87 -0.45
N SER A 71 -5.52 19.32 -0.85
CA SER A 71 -6.44 18.51 -1.65
C SER A 71 -5.87 18.12 -3.02
N LYS A 72 -5.01 18.97 -3.62
CA LYS A 72 -4.34 18.69 -4.90
C LYS A 72 -3.37 17.52 -4.78
N ALA A 73 -2.55 17.49 -3.73
CA ALA A 73 -1.66 16.36 -3.46
C ALA A 73 -2.44 15.08 -3.14
N MET A 74 -3.51 15.20 -2.32
CA MET A 74 -4.27 14.03 -1.86
C MET A 74 -5.10 13.37 -2.97
N ARG A 75 -5.52 14.09 -4.00
CA ARG A 75 -6.24 13.52 -5.18
C ARG A 75 -5.38 12.53 -5.96
N ASN A 76 -4.05 12.64 -5.85
CA ASN A 76 -3.13 11.72 -6.50
C ASN A 76 -2.95 10.39 -5.75
N ILE A 77 -3.56 10.23 -4.58
CA ILE A 77 -3.33 9.07 -3.71
C ILE A 77 -4.63 8.27 -3.54
N CYS A 78 -4.59 6.99 -3.89
CA CYS A 78 -5.56 6.02 -3.43
C CYS A 78 -4.95 5.19 -2.30
N PHE A 79 -5.55 5.24 -1.11
CA PHE A 79 -5.10 4.45 0.04
C PHE A 79 -6.12 3.37 0.40
N VAL A 80 -5.68 2.12 0.32
CA VAL A 80 -6.44 0.92 0.67
C VAL A 80 -5.92 0.37 1.99
N LYS A 81 -6.81 0.21 2.96
CA LYS A 81 -6.52 -0.31 4.31
C LYS A 81 -7.28 -1.59 4.58
N VAL A 82 -6.76 -2.41 5.48
CA VAL A 82 -7.46 -3.61 6.01
C VAL A 82 -8.81 -3.25 6.62
N LYS A 83 -8.92 -2.08 7.25
CA LYS A 83 -10.19 -1.56 7.78
C LYS A 83 -10.47 -0.19 7.18
N GLU A 84 -11.34 -0.17 6.22
CA GLU A 84 -11.84 1.06 5.63
C GLU A 84 -12.90 1.69 6.53
N ASN A 85 -12.88 3.03 6.65
CA ASN A 85 -13.94 3.78 7.32
C ASN A 85 -15.12 3.99 6.36
N ILE A 86 -15.68 2.91 5.84
CA ILE A 86 -16.86 2.94 4.98
C ILE A 86 -18.11 3.00 5.85
N ASN A 87 -19.11 3.78 5.43
CA ASN A 87 -20.41 3.75 6.11
C ASN A 87 -20.98 2.33 6.03
N LEU A 88 -21.15 1.72 7.20
CA LEU A 88 -21.53 0.32 7.37
C LEU A 88 -22.86 -0.03 6.70
N SER A 89 -23.76 0.94 6.50
CA SER A 89 -25.07 0.75 5.84
C SER A 89 -25.00 0.83 4.31
N SER A 90 -23.90 1.29 3.74
CA SER A 90 -23.73 1.43 2.29
C SER A 90 -23.61 0.07 1.63
N LYS A 91 -24.22 -0.09 0.45
CA LYS A 91 -23.99 -1.24 -0.41
C LYS A 91 -22.64 -1.11 -1.12
N VAL A 92 -22.07 -2.23 -1.53
CA VAL A 92 -20.78 -2.26 -2.26
C VAL A 92 -20.83 -1.34 -3.50
N LYS A 93 -21.91 -1.39 -4.28
CA LYS A 93 -22.09 -0.49 -5.43
C LYS A 93 -22.06 0.99 -5.08
N ASP A 94 -22.56 1.37 -3.90
CA ASP A 94 -22.59 2.75 -3.46
C ASP A 94 -21.18 3.22 -3.07
N VAL A 95 -20.34 2.30 -2.56
CA VAL A 95 -18.91 2.56 -2.31
C VAL A 95 -18.19 2.87 -3.63
N PHE A 96 -18.39 2.06 -4.67
CA PHE A 96 -17.76 2.29 -5.97
C PHE A 96 -18.30 3.52 -6.69
N TYR A 97 -19.58 3.83 -6.52
CA TYR A 97 -20.15 5.10 -7.01
C TYR A 97 -19.44 6.32 -6.39
N LEU A 98 -19.18 6.28 -5.07
CA LEU A 98 -18.40 7.33 -4.41
C LEU A 98 -16.95 7.38 -4.92
N CYS A 99 -16.32 6.23 -5.15
CA CYS A 99 -14.98 6.18 -5.74
C CYS A 99 -14.94 6.87 -7.12
N ASN A 100 -15.92 6.61 -7.97
CA ASN A 100 -16.06 7.28 -9.28
C ASN A 100 -16.19 8.80 -9.17
N MET A 101 -16.80 9.30 -8.10
CA MET A 101 -16.88 10.75 -7.86
C MET A 101 -15.57 11.36 -7.34
N PHE A 102 -14.73 10.57 -6.66
CA PHE A 102 -13.51 11.03 -6.01
C PHE A 102 -12.26 10.92 -6.85
N TYR A 103 -12.12 9.84 -7.63
CA TYR A 103 -10.92 9.55 -8.41
C TYR A 103 -11.12 9.97 -9.86
N GLU A 104 -10.31 10.90 -10.35
CA GLU A 104 -10.40 11.43 -11.72
C GLU A 104 -10.18 10.34 -12.79
N ASN A 105 -9.34 9.36 -12.48
CA ASN A 105 -8.98 8.26 -13.38
C ASN A 105 -9.77 6.99 -13.11
N TRP A 106 -10.89 7.07 -12.35
CA TRP A 106 -11.69 5.88 -12.02
C TRP A 106 -12.16 5.17 -13.29
N ASP A 107 -11.84 3.88 -13.36
CA ASP A 107 -12.31 3.03 -14.46
C ASP A 107 -13.50 2.18 -14.00
N GLN A 108 -14.69 2.60 -14.44
CA GLN A 108 -15.94 1.93 -14.07
C GLN A 108 -16.07 0.56 -14.70
N GLU A 109 -15.63 0.42 -15.97
CA GLU A 109 -15.74 -0.86 -16.69
C GLU A 109 -14.82 -1.90 -16.04
N TYR A 110 -13.60 -1.49 -15.72
CA TYR A 110 -12.64 -2.34 -15.04
C TYR A 110 -13.12 -2.71 -13.61
N ALA A 111 -13.71 -1.79 -12.86
CA ALA A 111 -14.32 -2.10 -11.57
C ALA A 111 -15.42 -3.17 -11.69
N GLU A 112 -16.27 -3.10 -12.71
CA GLU A 112 -17.30 -4.09 -12.97
C GLU A 112 -16.74 -5.45 -13.38
N GLU A 113 -15.65 -5.47 -14.14
CA GLU A 113 -14.91 -6.69 -14.47
C GLU A 113 -14.32 -7.34 -13.21
N LEU A 114 -13.64 -6.54 -12.36
CA LEU A 114 -13.07 -7.01 -11.09
C LEU A 114 -14.15 -7.58 -10.15
N ILE A 115 -15.32 -6.94 -10.05
CA ILE A 115 -16.47 -7.46 -9.29
C ILE A 115 -16.84 -8.87 -9.74
N LYS A 116 -16.84 -9.12 -11.07
CA LYS A 116 -17.15 -10.44 -11.63
C LYS A 116 -16.02 -11.45 -11.36
N LYS A 117 -14.76 -11.05 -11.58
CA LYS A 117 -13.59 -11.92 -11.34
C LYS A 117 -13.50 -12.36 -9.87
N PHE A 118 -13.74 -11.47 -8.92
CA PHE A 118 -13.77 -11.76 -7.49
C PHE A 118 -15.11 -12.31 -6.98
N GLN A 119 -16.11 -12.50 -7.85
CA GLN A 119 -17.45 -13.00 -7.51
C GLN A 119 -18.13 -12.19 -6.38
N LEU A 120 -17.87 -10.88 -6.33
CA LEU A 120 -18.36 -9.99 -5.29
C LEU A 120 -19.82 -9.59 -5.55
N ASN A 121 -20.68 -9.68 -4.54
CA ASN A 121 -22.07 -9.23 -4.64
C ASN A 121 -22.18 -7.70 -4.40
N ALA A 122 -22.22 -6.93 -5.48
CA ALA A 122 -22.30 -5.47 -5.42
C ALA A 122 -23.59 -4.91 -4.77
N LYS A 123 -24.64 -5.75 -4.58
CA LYS A 123 -25.91 -5.34 -3.94
C LYS A 123 -25.91 -5.56 -2.44
N GLU A 124 -24.95 -6.30 -1.91
CA GLU A 124 -24.79 -6.58 -0.49
C GLU A 124 -24.30 -5.34 0.28
N LYS A 125 -24.67 -5.23 1.55
CA LYS A 125 -24.15 -4.17 2.40
C LYS A 125 -22.71 -4.48 2.79
N TYR A 126 -21.86 -3.44 2.83
CA TYR A 126 -20.46 -3.60 3.19
C TYR A 126 -20.26 -4.27 4.56
N TYR A 127 -21.12 -3.98 5.52
CA TYR A 127 -21.07 -4.58 6.86
C TYR A 127 -21.37 -6.07 6.89
N ASP A 128 -22.20 -6.56 5.98
CA ASP A 128 -22.62 -7.98 5.94
C ASP A 128 -21.56 -8.87 5.26
N LEU A 129 -20.54 -8.24 4.62
CA LEU A 129 -19.43 -8.93 3.97
C LEU A 129 -18.49 -9.58 4.99
N SER A 130 -17.97 -10.76 4.63
CA SER A 130 -16.82 -11.34 5.35
C SER A 130 -15.59 -10.42 5.28
N HIS A 131 -14.64 -10.60 6.21
CA HIS A 131 -13.41 -9.81 6.20
C HIS A 131 -12.66 -9.91 4.86
N GLY A 132 -12.55 -11.10 4.27
CA GLY A 132 -11.94 -11.28 2.96
C GLY A 132 -12.68 -10.53 1.85
N MET A 133 -14.02 -10.54 1.84
CA MET A 133 -14.80 -9.77 0.87
C MET A 133 -14.66 -8.27 1.06
N GLN A 134 -14.54 -7.77 2.29
CA GLN A 134 -14.23 -6.36 2.57
C GLN A 134 -12.85 -5.99 2.03
N THR A 135 -11.88 -6.88 2.19
CA THR A 135 -10.53 -6.72 1.60
C THR A 135 -10.62 -6.63 0.06
N ILE A 136 -11.42 -7.47 -0.58
CA ILE A 136 -11.66 -7.46 -2.03
C ILE A 136 -12.27 -6.12 -2.48
N VAL A 137 -13.22 -5.55 -1.74
CA VAL A 137 -13.75 -4.19 -2.04
C VAL A 137 -12.61 -3.17 -2.05
N GLY A 138 -11.70 -3.23 -1.07
CA GLY A 138 -10.52 -2.36 -1.03
C GLY A 138 -9.59 -2.58 -2.23
N ILE A 139 -9.34 -3.82 -2.62
CA ILE A 139 -8.54 -4.17 -3.79
C ILE A 139 -9.14 -3.59 -5.07
N ILE A 140 -10.43 -3.79 -5.30
CA ILE A 140 -11.14 -3.24 -6.48
C ILE A 140 -11.04 -1.71 -6.48
N LYS A 141 -11.25 -1.06 -5.32
CA LYS A 141 -11.05 0.39 -5.20
C LYS A 141 -9.64 0.80 -5.62
N GLY A 142 -8.62 0.13 -5.11
CA GLY A 142 -7.22 0.45 -5.40
C GLY A 142 -6.87 0.29 -6.86
N LEU A 143 -7.26 -0.81 -7.49
CA LEU A 143 -7.00 -1.11 -8.89
C LEU A 143 -7.76 -0.17 -9.82
N ALA A 144 -9.08 -0.08 -9.66
CA ALA A 144 -9.94 0.72 -10.53
C ALA A 144 -9.81 2.24 -10.33
N SER A 145 -9.22 2.70 -9.22
CA SER A 145 -8.97 4.13 -8.99
C SER A 145 -7.98 4.71 -10.00
N ARG A 146 -7.04 3.90 -10.47
CA ARG A 146 -5.91 4.30 -11.32
C ARG A 146 -5.27 5.63 -10.87
N ALA A 147 -5.27 5.84 -9.54
CA ALA A 147 -4.65 7.01 -8.95
C ALA A 147 -3.13 6.97 -9.21
N PRO A 148 -2.48 8.13 -9.48
CA PRO A 148 -1.04 8.20 -9.75
C PRO A 148 -0.17 7.50 -8.70
N ILE A 149 -0.64 7.47 -7.44
CA ILE A 149 -0.04 6.69 -6.34
C ILE A 149 -1.12 5.83 -5.71
N THR A 150 -0.94 4.52 -5.74
CA THR A 150 -1.84 3.57 -5.06
C THR A 150 -1.09 2.89 -3.91
N ILE A 151 -1.64 2.99 -2.71
CA ILE A 151 -1.05 2.42 -1.50
C ILE A 151 -1.97 1.30 -1.00
N PHE A 152 -1.43 0.10 -0.85
CA PHE A 152 -2.10 -1.04 -0.26
C PHE A 152 -1.44 -1.41 1.07
N ASP A 153 -2.17 -1.30 2.17
CA ASP A 153 -1.70 -1.70 3.50
C ASP A 153 -2.21 -3.11 3.84
N GLU A 154 -1.32 -4.10 3.81
CA GLU A 154 -1.58 -5.54 4.04
C GLU A 154 -2.79 -6.08 3.20
N PRO A 155 -2.79 -5.90 1.86
CA PRO A 155 -3.97 -6.12 1.00
C PRO A 155 -4.43 -7.58 0.89
N THR A 156 -3.61 -8.53 1.32
CA THR A 156 -3.92 -9.97 1.24
C THR A 156 -4.47 -10.53 2.55
N THR A 157 -4.58 -9.69 3.58
CA THR A 157 -5.08 -10.11 4.90
C THR A 157 -6.54 -10.57 4.82
N GLY A 158 -6.78 -11.81 5.24
CA GLY A 158 -8.12 -12.43 5.22
C GLY A 158 -8.53 -13.05 3.89
N LEU A 159 -7.68 -13.00 2.86
CA LEU A 159 -7.90 -13.71 1.61
C LEU A 159 -7.41 -15.17 1.69
N ASP A 160 -8.10 -16.04 0.99
CA ASP A 160 -7.58 -17.37 0.69
C ASP A 160 -6.50 -17.32 -0.39
N ALA A 161 -5.84 -18.44 -0.65
CA ALA A 161 -4.72 -18.52 -1.59
C ALA A 161 -5.13 -18.13 -3.02
N ALA A 162 -6.33 -18.55 -3.47
CA ALA A 162 -6.79 -18.28 -4.82
C ALA A 162 -7.06 -16.78 -5.07
N HIS A 163 -7.75 -16.12 -4.12
CA HIS A 163 -7.99 -14.66 -4.23
C HIS A 163 -6.72 -13.84 -4.09
N ARG A 164 -5.74 -14.33 -3.32
CA ARG A 164 -4.44 -13.67 -3.19
C ARG A 164 -3.64 -13.72 -4.50
N GLU A 165 -3.57 -14.90 -5.11
CA GLU A 165 -2.93 -15.09 -6.41
C GLU A 165 -3.59 -14.23 -7.49
N LEU A 166 -4.92 -14.28 -7.56
CA LEU A 166 -5.71 -13.45 -8.48
C LEU A 166 -5.44 -11.94 -8.28
N PHE A 167 -5.29 -11.48 -7.04
CA PHE A 167 -4.96 -10.07 -6.78
C PHE A 167 -3.62 -9.67 -7.40
N TYR A 168 -2.57 -10.47 -7.20
CA TYR A 168 -1.24 -10.15 -7.74
C TYR A 168 -1.21 -10.24 -9.27
N GLU A 169 -1.89 -11.22 -9.85
CA GLU A 169 -2.05 -11.35 -11.29
C GLU A 169 -2.70 -10.09 -11.89
N LEU A 170 -3.86 -9.71 -11.37
CA LEU A 170 -4.59 -8.52 -11.81
C LEU A 170 -3.81 -7.21 -11.59
N LEU A 171 -3.05 -7.12 -10.50
CA LEU A 171 -2.21 -5.95 -10.24
C LEU A 171 -1.11 -5.80 -11.28
N LEU A 172 -0.45 -6.89 -11.67
CA LEU A 172 0.60 -6.88 -12.68
C LEU A 172 0.03 -6.63 -14.09
N GLU A 173 -1.10 -7.24 -14.43
CA GLU A 173 -1.81 -6.97 -15.70
C GLU A 173 -2.16 -5.48 -15.82
N ASP A 174 -2.84 -4.93 -14.82
CA ASP A 174 -3.26 -3.52 -14.81
C ASP A 174 -2.05 -2.56 -14.77
N TYR A 175 -0.98 -2.90 -14.02
CA TYR A 175 0.25 -2.10 -13.99
C TYR A 175 0.97 -2.07 -15.34
N SER A 176 0.95 -3.18 -16.07
CA SER A 176 1.56 -3.27 -17.42
C SER A 176 0.90 -2.31 -18.42
N GLU A 177 -0.44 -2.16 -18.34
CA GLU A 177 -1.20 -1.29 -19.23
C GLU A 177 -1.24 0.16 -18.75
N TYR A 178 -1.33 0.35 -17.43
CA TYR A 178 -1.46 1.66 -16.77
C TYR A 178 -0.41 1.83 -15.66
N PRO A 179 0.88 2.04 -16.06
CA PRO A 179 1.97 2.20 -15.10
C PRO A 179 1.73 3.38 -14.15
N ARG A 180 1.81 3.14 -12.86
CA ARG A 180 1.70 4.14 -11.79
C ARG A 180 2.55 3.74 -10.59
N THR A 181 2.72 4.61 -9.63
CA THR A 181 3.46 4.27 -8.41
C THR A 181 2.58 3.45 -7.47
N ILE A 182 3.01 2.25 -7.12
CA ILE A 182 2.29 1.34 -6.23
C ILE A 182 3.15 1.06 -5.00
N ILE A 183 2.56 1.14 -3.81
CA ILE A 183 3.21 0.77 -2.55
C ILE A 183 2.41 -0.38 -1.94
N LEU A 184 3.05 -1.54 -1.79
CA LEU A 184 2.49 -2.74 -1.16
C LEU A 184 3.12 -2.93 0.21
N SER A 185 2.38 -2.77 1.30
CA SER A 185 2.89 -3.14 2.62
C SER A 185 2.57 -4.61 2.93
N THR A 186 3.56 -5.31 3.44
CA THR A 186 3.37 -6.67 3.95
C THR A 186 4.45 -7.05 4.95
N HIS A 187 4.19 -8.09 5.73
CA HIS A 187 5.19 -8.77 6.55
C HIS A 187 5.61 -10.12 5.93
N LEU A 188 5.01 -10.53 4.81
CA LEU A 188 5.26 -11.78 4.09
C LEU A 188 6.03 -11.48 2.80
N VAL A 189 7.35 -11.50 2.88
CA VAL A 189 8.24 -11.15 1.76
C VAL A 189 8.02 -12.05 0.55
N GLU A 190 7.80 -13.35 0.80
CA GLU A 190 7.61 -14.35 -0.24
C GLU A 190 6.43 -14.05 -1.17
N GLU A 191 5.37 -13.43 -0.63
CA GLU A 191 4.17 -13.09 -1.40
C GLU A 191 4.38 -11.97 -2.41
N VAL A 192 5.27 -11.04 -2.15
CA VAL A 192 5.45 -9.83 -2.97
C VAL A 192 6.74 -9.82 -3.77
N SER A 193 7.66 -10.76 -3.51
CA SER A 193 8.99 -10.79 -4.13
C SER A 193 8.98 -10.83 -5.66
N HIS A 194 7.94 -11.41 -6.26
CA HIS A 194 7.76 -11.52 -7.70
C HIS A 194 7.00 -10.33 -8.32
N VAL A 195 6.52 -9.39 -7.49
CA VAL A 195 5.70 -8.26 -7.93
C VAL A 195 6.45 -6.94 -7.78
N ILE A 196 7.28 -6.81 -6.74
CA ILE A 196 7.96 -5.55 -6.41
C ILE A 196 9.26 -5.36 -7.20
N GLU A 197 9.53 -4.13 -7.60
CA GLU A 197 10.79 -3.71 -8.22
C GLU A 197 11.77 -3.11 -7.21
N ASN A 198 11.22 -2.50 -6.16
CA ASN A 198 12.00 -1.82 -5.13
C ASN A 198 11.52 -2.23 -3.73
N VAL A 199 12.46 -2.27 -2.80
CA VAL A 199 12.21 -2.65 -1.41
C VAL A 199 12.52 -1.50 -0.45
N ILE A 200 11.62 -1.32 0.51
CA ILE A 200 11.77 -0.41 1.66
C ILE A 200 11.57 -1.25 2.91
N ILE A 201 12.60 -1.37 3.74
CA ILE A 201 12.51 -2.16 4.98
C ILE A 201 12.48 -1.22 6.16
N LEU A 202 11.42 -1.32 6.97
CA LEU A 202 11.32 -0.65 8.26
C LEU A 202 11.66 -1.59 9.41
N LYS A 203 12.49 -1.11 10.32
CA LYS A 203 12.82 -1.76 11.58
C LYS A 203 12.66 -0.76 12.72
N GLU A 204 11.78 -1.07 13.68
CA GLU A 204 11.55 -0.26 14.90
C GLU A 204 11.29 1.23 14.61
N GLY A 205 10.52 1.50 13.56
CA GLY A 205 10.16 2.86 13.14
C GLY A 205 11.17 3.55 12.24
N SER A 206 12.35 3.00 12.05
CA SER A 206 13.42 3.60 11.24
C SER A 206 13.59 2.89 9.90
N LEU A 207 14.10 3.60 8.91
CA LEU A 207 14.47 3.04 7.61
C LEU A 207 15.73 2.19 7.78
N ALA A 208 15.64 0.90 7.46
CA ALA A 208 16.78 -0.01 7.46
C ALA A 208 17.38 -0.19 6.06
N VAL A 209 16.53 -0.28 5.03
CA VAL A 209 16.94 -0.47 3.63
C VAL A 209 15.99 0.28 2.71
N GLN A 210 16.54 0.89 1.66
CA GLN A 210 15.84 1.30 0.46
C GLN A 210 16.74 0.98 -0.73
N SER A 211 16.33 0.07 -1.61
CA SER A 211 17.10 -0.32 -2.81
C SER A 211 16.18 -0.93 -3.86
N SER A 212 16.70 -1.15 -5.08
CA SER A 212 16.07 -2.08 -6.02
C SER A 212 16.11 -3.50 -5.46
N VAL A 213 15.21 -4.36 -5.93
CA VAL A 213 15.23 -5.79 -5.56
C VAL A 213 16.49 -6.45 -6.08
N GLU A 214 16.96 -6.08 -7.28
CA GLU A 214 18.20 -6.58 -7.87
C GLU A 214 19.41 -6.30 -6.96
N ASP A 215 19.63 -5.01 -6.60
CA ASP A 215 20.72 -4.60 -5.71
C ASP A 215 20.61 -5.24 -4.31
N PHE A 216 19.37 -5.46 -3.84
CA PHE A 216 19.15 -6.08 -2.54
C PHE A 216 19.54 -7.55 -2.56
N LEU A 217 19.22 -8.28 -3.63
CA LEU A 217 19.57 -9.70 -3.81
C LEU A 217 21.08 -9.90 -4.03
N GLU A 218 21.73 -9.02 -4.80
CA GLU A 218 23.18 -9.05 -5.00
C GLU A 218 23.98 -8.86 -3.71
N LYS A 219 23.47 -8.02 -2.78
CA LYS A 219 24.09 -7.80 -1.47
C LYS A 219 23.68 -8.83 -0.42
N GLY A 220 22.68 -9.66 -0.72
CA GLY A 220 22.18 -10.70 0.16
C GLY A 220 23.15 -11.90 0.19
N HIS A 221 23.81 -12.14 1.32
CA HIS A 221 24.58 -13.36 1.56
C HIS A 221 23.75 -14.34 2.39
N ILE A 222 23.51 -15.54 1.85
CA ILE A 222 22.95 -16.66 2.62
C ILE A 222 24.12 -17.29 3.39
N ILE A 223 24.15 -17.07 4.71
CA ILE A 223 25.08 -17.75 5.60
C ILE A 223 24.38 -18.99 6.16
N SER A 224 24.79 -20.17 5.74
CA SER A 224 24.37 -21.44 6.31
C SER A 224 25.50 -22.04 7.14
N GLY A 225 25.22 -22.45 8.38
CA GLY A 225 26.21 -23.05 9.27
C GLY A 225 25.61 -23.51 10.59
N HIS A 226 26.43 -24.19 11.39
CA HIS A 226 26.04 -24.56 12.74
C HIS A 226 25.73 -23.30 13.58
N LYS A 227 24.64 -23.35 14.40
CA LYS A 227 24.11 -22.22 15.16
C LYS A 227 25.17 -21.44 15.96
N ASP A 228 26.19 -22.15 16.47
CA ASP A 228 27.27 -21.58 17.28
C ASP A 228 28.33 -20.80 16.46
N LYS A 229 28.24 -20.81 15.11
CA LYS A 229 29.18 -20.12 14.21
C LYS A 229 28.54 -18.98 13.42
N VAL A 230 27.24 -18.79 13.53
CA VAL A 230 26.46 -17.79 12.77
C VAL A 230 26.07 -16.57 13.62
N THR A 231 26.39 -16.59 14.92
CA THR A 231 26.18 -15.44 15.82
C THR A 231 27.46 -14.61 15.90
N ASN A 232 27.59 -13.67 14.94
CA ASN A 232 28.35 -12.41 15.15
C ASN A 232 27.92 -11.41 14.08
#